data_0d8676a073c6a7e301092fffbd1b8823
#
_entry.id   0d8676a073c6a7e301092fffbd1b8823
#
_cell.length_a   1.000
_cell.length_b   1.000
_cell.length_c   1.000
_cell.angle_alpha   90.00
_cell.angle_beta   90.00
_cell.angle_gamma   90.00
#
_symmetry.space_group_name_H-M   'P 1'
#
loop_
_entity.id
_entity.type
_entity.pdbx_description
1 polymer ?
#
loop_
_entity_poly.entity_id
_entity_poly.type
_entity_poly.pdbx_seq_one_letter_code
_entity_poly.pdbx_strand_id
1 'polypeptide(L)'
;MADKNIVSRRSFIFCPGLRPDMFPKAVNSGTDIVCIELEDGIAPKDKDEARKLTLSLFNTVLDGKGAELIVRINSVRDEFGLADIRAILETSSPPPAIMLPKVKTPDEVKWVDELLSEREHKTRLHVIIETNAGLEAVYDIAKSSNRIDALFFGGVDMAAELRCKNAWEPLLYARSRVAHAAAGADLDVIDVPYLDLEDLSGMIRCLLYTSPSPRDS
;
A
#
# COMPACT_ATOMS: atom_id res chain seq x y z
N MET A 1 19.27 19.13 2.35
CA MET A 1 18.57 17.84 2.23
C MET A 1 18.30 17.41 3.65
N ALA A 2 17.05 17.33 4.09
CA ALA A 2 16.72 16.78 5.41
C ALA A 2 17.06 15.28 5.36
N ASP A 3 17.72 14.78 6.41
CA ASP A 3 17.98 13.34 6.57
C ASP A 3 16.61 12.62 6.50
N LYS A 4 16.30 12.02 5.34
CA LYS A 4 15.18 11.10 5.25
C LYS A 4 15.56 9.88 6.09
N ASN A 5 14.84 9.63 7.18
CA ASN A 5 14.96 8.36 7.87
C ASN A 5 14.71 7.24 6.86
N ILE A 6 15.78 6.51 6.54
CA ILE A 6 15.69 5.37 5.64
C ILE A 6 14.88 4.28 6.34
N VAL A 7 13.69 4.01 5.84
CA VAL A 7 12.83 2.92 6.30
C VAL A 7 13.02 1.73 5.37
N SER A 8 13.31 0.56 5.93
CA SER A 8 13.44 -0.66 5.14
C SER A 8 12.06 -1.14 4.66
N ARG A 9 11.90 -1.40 3.35
CA ARG A 9 10.64 -1.84 2.73
C ARG A 9 10.88 -3.00 1.75
N ARG A 10 11.67 -4.01 2.17
CA ARG A 10 12.07 -5.17 1.35
C ARG A 10 11.06 -6.30 1.39
N SER A 11 10.27 -6.39 2.46
CA SER A 11 9.31 -7.47 2.70
C SER A 11 7.98 -6.91 3.22
N PHE A 12 6.89 -7.53 2.77
CA PHE A 12 5.55 -7.06 3.00
C PHE A 12 4.59 -8.24 3.24
N ILE A 13 3.70 -8.12 4.24
CA ILE A 13 2.66 -9.11 4.52
C ILE A 13 1.30 -8.46 4.77
N PHE A 14 0.24 -9.06 4.20
CA PHE A 14 -1.14 -8.70 4.54
C PHE A 14 -1.63 -9.47 5.77
N CYS A 15 -2.41 -8.77 6.60
CA CYS A 15 -3.13 -9.32 7.73
C CYS A 15 -4.62 -8.96 7.59
N PRO A 16 -5.56 -9.93 7.51
CA PRO A 16 -6.97 -9.62 7.34
C PRO A 16 -7.53 -8.80 8.51
N GLY A 17 -8.27 -7.71 8.21
CA GLY A 17 -8.85 -6.84 9.23
C GLY A 17 -9.88 -7.52 10.14
N LEU A 18 -10.47 -8.62 9.67
CA LEU A 18 -11.34 -9.49 10.49
C LEU A 18 -10.58 -10.42 11.45
N ARG A 19 -9.26 -10.48 11.35
CA ARG A 19 -8.43 -11.41 12.14
C ARG A 19 -7.32 -10.65 12.89
N PRO A 20 -7.72 -9.77 13.84
CA PRO A 20 -6.74 -9.02 14.66
C PRO A 20 -5.82 -9.93 15.46
N ASP A 21 -6.24 -11.18 15.75
CA ASP A 21 -5.44 -12.23 16.40
C ASP A 21 -4.20 -12.64 15.57
N MET A 22 -4.22 -12.45 14.26
CA MET A 22 -3.08 -12.73 13.39
C MET A 22 -2.02 -11.61 13.39
N PHE A 23 -2.37 -10.42 13.83
CA PHE A 23 -1.49 -9.25 13.78
C PHE A 23 -0.17 -9.47 14.54
N PRO A 24 -0.15 -9.97 15.80
CA PRO A 24 1.10 -10.25 16.50
C PRO A 24 1.99 -11.26 15.77
N LYS A 25 1.39 -12.25 15.08
CA LYS A 25 2.13 -13.22 14.27
C LYS A 25 2.76 -12.56 13.05
N ALA A 26 2.03 -11.66 12.37
CA ALA A 26 2.55 -10.91 11.23
C ALA A 26 3.74 -10.03 11.63
N VAL A 27 3.63 -9.27 12.72
CA VAL A 27 4.73 -8.46 13.26
C VAL A 27 5.94 -9.33 13.65
N ASN A 28 5.71 -10.48 14.27
CA ASN A 28 6.79 -11.39 14.68
C ASN A 28 7.44 -12.15 13.51
N SER A 29 6.92 -12.04 12.28
CA SER A 29 7.53 -12.68 11.10
C SER A 29 8.86 -12.02 10.67
N GLY A 30 9.15 -10.82 11.18
CA GLY A 30 10.33 -10.05 10.82
C GLY A 30 10.20 -9.32 9.49
N THR A 31 8.98 -9.18 8.96
CA THR A 31 8.69 -8.39 7.76
C THR A 31 8.91 -6.90 8.02
N ASP A 32 9.31 -6.16 6.98
CA ASP A 32 9.50 -4.70 7.07
C ASP A 32 8.15 -3.95 7.10
N ILE A 33 7.10 -4.50 6.46
CA ILE A 33 5.76 -3.90 6.42
C ILE A 33 4.69 -4.92 6.80
N VAL A 34 3.81 -4.55 7.71
CA VAL A 34 2.55 -5.26 8.00
C VAL A 34 1.38 -4.40 7.58
N CYS A 35 0.60 -4.87 6.63
CA CYS A 35 -0.58 -4.19 6.12
C CYS A 35 -1.86 -4.88 6.60
N ILE A 36 -2.71 -4.14 7.33
CA ILE A 36 -4.03 -4.62 7.68
C ILE A 36 -4.99 -4.34 6.53
N GLU A 37 -5.73 -5.36 6.14
CA GLU A 37 -6.51 -5.41 4.92
C GLU A 37 -7.98 -5.11 5.18
N LEU A 38 -8.53 -4.08 4.53
CA LEU A 38 -9.96 -3.74 4.57
C LEU A 38 -10.63 -3.81 3.19
N GLU A 39 -9.85 -4.02 2.13
CA GLU A 39 -10.34 -3.95 0.75
C GLU A 39 -10.74 -5.34 0.22
N ASP A 40 -10.12 -5.83 -0.83
CA ASP A 40 -10.53 -7.03 -1.58
C ASP A 40 -10.59 -8.31 -0.75
N GLY A 41 -9.77 -8.41 0.29
CA GLY A 41 -9.76 -9.54 1.22
C GLY A 41 -10.95 -9.60 2.21
N ILE A 42 -11.83 -8.58 2.21
CA ILE A 42 -12.96 -8.47 3.13
C ILE A 42 -14.27 -8.40 2.34
N ALA A 43 -15.21 -9.30 2.63
CA ALA A 43 -16.52 -9.29 1.98
C ALA A 43 -17.30 -8.01 2.33
N PRO A 44 -18.14 -7.48 1.42
CA PRO A 44 -18.89 -6.23 1.64
C PRO A 44 -19.67 -6.20 2.95
N LYS A 45 -20.33 -7.29 3.34
CA LYS A 45 -21.11 -7.41 4.58
C LYS A 45 -20.28 -7.30 5.86
N ASP A 46 -18.97 -7.53 5.77
CA ASP A 46 -18.06 -7.60 6.91
C ASP A 46 -17.14 -6.37 7.01
N LYS A 47 -17.25 -5.40 6.08
CA LYS A 47 -16.41 -4.20 6.00
C LYS A 47 -16.44 -3.35 7.28
N ASP A 48 -17.62 -3.13 7.84
CA ASP A 48 -17.79 -2.31 9.04
C ASP A 48 -17.15 -2.95 10.26
N GLU A 49 -17.28 -4.27 10.42
CA GLU A 49 -16.65 -5.00 11.51
C GLU A 49 -15.13 -5.02 11.34
N ALA A 50 -14.63 -5.29 10.15
CA ALA A 50 -13.20 -5.26 9.86
C ALA A 50 -12.59 -3.89 10.17
N ARG A 51 -13.24 -2.79 9.78
CA ARG A 51 -12.83 -1.41 10.08
C ARG A 51 -12.71 -1.17 11.57
N LYS A 52 -13.77 -1.54 12.31
CA LYS A 52 -13.84 -1.38 13.76
C LYS A 52 -12.73 -2.15 14.47
N LEU A 53 -12.54 -3.42 14.13
CA LEU A 53 -11.49 -4.27 14.69
C LEU A 53 -10.09 -3.72 14.35
N THR A 54 -9.87 -3.30 13.11
CA THR A 54 -8.60 -2.74 12.65
C THR A 54 -8.25 -1.47 13.42
N LEU A 55 -9.16 -0.48 13.50
CA LEU A 55 -8.88 0.77 14.20
C LEU A 55 -8.69 0.57 15.70
N SER A 56 -9.37 -0.41 16.30
CA SER A 56 -9.18 -0.74 17.72
C SER A 56 -7.76 -1.21 18.05
N LEU A 57 -7.04 -1.80 17.09
CA LEU A 57 -5.64 -2.20 17.28
C LEU A 57 -4.73 -1.00 17.56
N PHE A 58 -5.00 0.15 16.95
CA PHE A 58 -4.19 1.36 17.11
C PHE A 58 -4.50 2.14 18.40
N ASN A 59 -5.58 1.80 19.12
CA ASN A 59 -5.88 2.35 20.44
C ASN A 59 -4.98 1.78 21.54
N THR A 60 -4.33 0.66 21.29
CA THR A 60 -3.31 0.08 22.17
C THR A 60 -1.93 0.43 21.61
N VAL A 61 -0.93 0.59 22.48
CA VAL A 61 0.44 0.80 22.03
C VAL A 61 0.89 -0.46 21.29
N LEU A 62 0.85 -0.40 19.96
CA LEU A 62 1.33 -1.48 19.11
C LEU A 62 2.85 -1.37 18.99
N ASP A 63 3.56 -2.33 19.57
CA ASP A 63 4.98 -2.51 19.26
C ASP A 63 5.10 -3.21 17.90
N GLY A 64 5.37 -2.43 16.86
CA GLY A 64 5.62 -2.93 15.51
C GLY A 64 6.96 -3.66 15.35
N LYS A 65 7.79 -3.70 16.42
CA LYS A 65 9.12 -4.33 16.39
C LYS A 65 9.98 -3.89 15.21
N GLY A 66 9.83 -2.65 14.78
CA GLY A 66 10.51 -2.08 13.63
C GLY A 66 9.79 -2.24 12.30
N ALA A 67 8.68 -3.00 12.24
CA ALA A 67 7.84 -3.05 11.05
C ALA A 67 7.01 -1.77 10.90
N GLU A 68 6.88 -1.29 9.67
CA GLU A 68 5.94 -0.23 9.30
C GLU A 68 4.52 -0.80 9.31
N LEU A 69 3.62 -0.15 10.07
CA LEU A 69 2.23 -0.60 10.21
C LEU A 69 1.34 0.25 9.31
N ILE A 70 0.66 -0.39 8.36
CA ILE A 70 -0.21 0.30 7.43
C ILE A 70 -1.58 -0.37 7.35
N VAL A 71 -2.59 0.38 6.89
CA VAL A 71 -3.94 -0.12 6.64
C VAL A 71 -4.29 0.11 5.18
N ARG A 72 -4.57 -0.97 4.43
CA ARG A 72 -5.15 -0.83 3.10
C ARG A 72 -6.66 -0.59 3.25
N ILE A 73 -7.07 0.63 2.96
CA ILE A 73 -8.47 1.04 3.00
C ILE A 73 -9.18 0.65 1.69
N ASN A 74 -10.50 0.77 1.65
CA ASN A 74 -11.24 0.64 0.41
C ASN A 74 -11.01 1.85 -0.50
N SER A 75 -11.34 1.73 -1.79
CA SER A 75 -11.22 2.83 -2.75
C SER A 75 -11.97 4.07 -2.25
N VAL A 76 -11.33 5.23 -2.28
CA VAL A 76 -11.94 6.51 -1.90
C VAL A 76 -13.08 6.94 -2.82
N ARG A 77 -13.31 6.18 -3.90
CA ARG A 77 -14.39 6.40 -4.87
C ARG A 77 -15.67 5.65 -4.54
N ASP A 78 -15.67 4.83 -3.50
CA ASP A 78 -16.86 4.07 -3.07
C ASP A 78 -17.26 4.38 -1.62
N GLU A 79 -18.43 3.90 -1.22
CA GLU A 79 -18.99 4.16 0.11
C GLU A 79 -18.14 3.57 1.24
N PHE A 80 -17.48 2.43 1.01
CA PHE A 80 -16.63 1.79 2.02
C PHE A 80 -15.36 2.59 2.26
N GLY A 81 -14.73 3.13 1.19
CA GLY A 81 -13.57 3.99 1.32
C GLY A 81 -13.88 5.30 2.00
N LEU A 82 -15.03 5.91 1.71
CA LEU A 82 -15.50 7.10 2.42
C LEU A 82 -15.72 6.81 3.91
N ALA A 83 -16.30 5.63 4.25
CA ALA A 83 -16.49 5.22 5.63
C ALA A 83 -15.15 4.94 6.34
N ASP A 84 -14.16 4.36 5.64
CA ASP A 84 -12.82 4.13 6.18
C ASP A 84 -12.12 5.45 6.50
N ILE A 85 -12.11 6.39 5.55
CA ILE A 85 -11.51 7.73 5.77
C ILE A 85 -12.18 8.44 6.94
N ARG A 86 -13.51 8.46 6.97
CA ARG A 86 -14.25 9.08 8.07
C ARG A 86 -13.85 8.50 9.43
N ALA A 87 -13.80 7.17 9.55
CA ALA A 87 -13.43 6.50 10.80
C ALA A 87 -11.98 6.81 11.22
N ILE A 88 -11.05 6.92 10.25
CA ILE A 88 -9.66 7.33 10.50
C ILE A 88 -9.60 8.77 10.99
N LEU A 89 -10.40 9.68 10.43
CA LEU A 89 -10.43 11.08 10.85
C LEU A 89 -11.06 11.28 12.23
N GLU A 90 -11.94 10.38 12.67
CA GLU A 90 -12.63 10.45 13.96
C GLU A 90 -11.85 9.75 15.10
N THR A 91 -10.87 8.90 14.80
CA THR A 91 -10.10 8.21 15.85
C THR A 91 -9.03 9.10 16.47
N SER A 92 -8.81 8.94 17.79
CA SER A 92 -7.70 9.58 18.50
C SER A 92 -6.33 8.94 18.26
N SER A 93 -6.32 7.74 17.67
CA SER A 93 -5.12 6.94 17.39
C SER A 93 -5.13 6.47 15.94
N PRO A 94 -4.91 7.38 14.96
CA PRO A 94 -4.92 7.01 13.55
C PRO A 94 -3.76 6.07 13.23
N PRO A 95 -3.93 5.19 12.21
CA PRO A 95 -2.83 4.35 11.73
C PRO A 95 -1.65 5.22 11.27
N PRO A 96 -0.39 4.77 11.49
CA PRO A 96 0.80 5.49 11.05
C PRO A 96 0.84 5.76 9.54
N ALA A 97 0.33 4.81 8.76
CA ALA A 97 0.17 4.96 7.31
C ALA A 97 -1.10 4.28 6.82
N ILE A 98 -1.63 4.76 5.69
CA ILE A 98 -2.72 4.12 4.96
C ILE A 98 -2.31 3.88 3.51
N MET A 99 -2.82 2.79 2.95
CA MET A 99 -2.61 2.41 1.56
C MET A 99 -3.89 2.69 0.76
N LEU A 100 -3.76 3.50 -0.28
CA LEU A 100 -4.85 3.90 -1.17
C LEU A 100 -4.87 2.99 -2.40
N PRO A 101 -5.85 2.08 -2.52
CA PRO A 101 -5.99 1.23 -3.69
C PRO A 101 -6.73 1.95 -4.82
N LYS A 102 -6.57 1.43 -6.04
CA LYS A 102 -7.37 1.79 -7.22
C LYS A 102 -7.37 3.30 -7.54
N VAL A 103 -6.29 3.99 -7.16
CA VAL A 103 -6.13 5.43 -7.44
C VAL A 103 -6.09 5.67 -8.95
N LYS A 104 -6.83 6.66 -9.41
CA LYS A 104 -6.95 7.04 -10.83
C LYS A 104 -6.39 8.43 -11.14
N THR A 105 -6.44 9.34 -10.16
CA THR A 105 -6.03 10.74 -10.36
C THR A 105 -5.25 11.27 -9.16
N PRO A 106 -4.39 12.29 -9.35
CA PRO A 106 -3.70 12.96 -8.26
C PRO A 106 -4.64 13.65 -7.27
N ASP A 107 -5.84 14.03 -7.70
CA ASP A 107 -6.79 14.74 -6.85
C ASP A 107 -7.37 13.86 -5.75
N GLU A 108 -7.46 12.54 -5.97
CA GLU A 108 -7.85 11.59 -4.91
C GLU A 108 -6.85 11.61 -3.74
N VAL A 109 -5.57 11.65 -4.06
CA VAL A 109 -4.51 11.69 -3.05
C VAL A 109 -4.47 13.03 -2.34
N LYS A 110 -4.60 14.15 -3.08
CA LYS A 110 -4.67 15.49 -2.50
C LYS A 110 -5.84 15.65 -1.55
N TRP A 111 -7.00 15.15 -1.94
CA TRP A 111 -8.21 15.18 -1.12
C TRP A 111 -8.00 14.44 0.22
N VAL A 112 -7.39 13.25 0.20
CA VAL A 112 -7.06 12.53 1.44
C VAL A 112 -6.04 13.30 2.28
N ASP A 113 -5.01 13.88 1.66
CA ASP A 113 -3.99 14.69 2.35
C ASP A 113 -4.62 15.91 3.03
N GLU A 114 -5.51 16.62 2.34
CA GLU A 114 -6.23 17.78 2.89
C GLU A 114 -7.04 17.39 4.13
N LEU A 115 -7.83 16.32 4.06
CA LEU A 115 -8.63 15.82 5.18
C LEU A 115 -7.77 15.42 6.39
N LEU A 116 -6.66 14.70 6.16
CA LEU A 116 -5.72 14.33 7.21
C LEU A 116 -5.05 15.57 7.82
N SER A 117 -4.77 16.57 7.00
CA SER A 117 -4.13 17.82 7.44
C SER A 117 -5.06 18.69 8.28
N GLU A 118 -6.36 18.76 7.93
CA GLU A 118 -7.39 19.45 8.74
C GLU A 118 -7.53 18.87 10.15
N ARG A 119 -7.21 17.58 10.31
CA ARG A 119 -7.22 16.87 11.60
C ARG A 119 -5.84 16.83 12.28
N GLU A 120 -4.82 17.45 11.68
CA GLU A 120 -3.42 17.43 12.14
C GLU A 120 -2.84 16.00 12.26
N HIS A 121 -3.44 15.02 11.54
CA HIS A 121 -2.95 13.65 11.51
C HIS A 121 -1.63 13.57 10.74
N LYS A 122 -0.68 12.80 11.29
CA LYS A 122 0.63 12.57 10.68
C LYS A 122 0.68 11.31 9.81
N THR A 123 -0.48 10.69 9.58
CA THR A 123 -0.62 9.48 8.77
C THR A 123 0.05 9.65 7.41
N ARG A 124 0.90 8.70 7.04
CA ARG A 124 1.60 8.66 5.75
C ARG A 124 0.71 7.97 4.71
N LEU A 125 1.05 8.12 3.44
CA LEU A 125 0.31 7.55 2.31
C LEU A 125 1.18 6.59 1.52
N HIS A 126 0.62 5.41 1.23
CA HIS A 126 1.12 4.47 0.24
C HIS A 126 0.09 4.38 -0.88
N VAL A 127 0.50 4.42 -2.14
CA VAL A 127 -0.43 4.48 -3.26
C VAL A 127 -0.26 3.27 -4.16
N ILE A 128 -1.34 2.52 -4.41
CA ILE A 128 -1.32 1.40 -5.36
C ILE A 128 -1.70 1.91 -6.75
N ILE A 129 -0.83 1.65 -7.71
CA ILE A 129 -1.06 1.90 -9.14
C ILE A 129 -1.47 0.57 -9.78
N GLU A 130 -2.75 0.43 -10.03
CA GLU A 130 -3.37 -0.82 -10.49
C GLU A 130 -4.54 -0.60 -11.44
N THR A 131 -4.76 0.65 -11.85
CA THR A 131 -5.74 1.03 -12.87
C THR A 131 -5.06 1.65 -14.07
N ASN A 132 -5.65 1.50 -15.25
CA ASN A 132 -5.11 2.11 -16.47
C ASN A 132 -5.05 3.64 -16.35
N ALA A 133 -6.10 4.26 -15.79
CA ALA A 133 -6.11 5.72 -15.57
C ALA A 133 -5.01 6.16 -14.56
N GLY A 134 -4.82 5.39 -13.48
CA GLY A 134 -3.75 5.65 -12.52
C GLY A 134 -2.36 5.49 -13.12
N LEU A 135 -2.18 4.52 -14.00
CA LEU A 135 -0.92 4.34 -14.73
C LEU A 135 -0.61 5.53 -15.64
N GLU A 136 -1.61 6.05 -16.35
CA GLU A 136 -1.43 7.25 -17.17
C GLU A 136 -1.06 8.48 -16.34
N ALA A 137 -1.66 8.65 -15.18
CA ALA A 137 -1.45 9.77 -14.26
C ALA A 137 -0.32 9.54 -13.22
N VAL A 138 0.41 8.41 -13.28
CA VAL A 138 1.30 7.97 -12.19
C VAL A 138 2.35 9.01 -11.79
N TYR A 139 2.88 9.77 -12.75
CA TYR A 139 3.89 10.79 -12.45
C TYR A 139 3.31 11.96 -11.64
N ASP A 140 2.10 12.39 -11.97
CA ASP A 140 1.39 13.44 -11.27
C ASP A 140 0.88 12.95 -9.92
N ILE A 141 0.43 11.69 -9.84
CA ILE A 141 0.07 11.02 -8.58
C ILE A 141 1.27 10.99 -7.65
N ALA A 142 2.45 10.55 -8.11
CA ALA A 142 3.65 10.45 -7.31
C ALA A 142 4.07 11.78 -6.65
N LYS A 143 3.72 12.91 -7.25
CA LYS A 143 4.06 14.26 -6.78
C LYS A 143 2.91 15.00 -6.10
N SER A 144 1.75 14.35 -5.95
CA SER A 144 0.53 15.02 -5.51
C SER A 144 0.49 15.35 -4.02
N SER A 145 1.32 14.69 -3.18
CA SER A 145 1.39 14.92 -1.74
C SER A 145 2.76 14.57 -1.19
N ASN A 146 3.24 15.37 -0.24
CA ASN A 146 4.45 15.07 0.53
C ASN A 146 4.25 13.95 1.57
N ARG A 147 3.02 13.45 1.74
CA ARG A 147 2.71 12.32 2.60
C ARG A 147 3.00 10.98 1.93
N ILE A 148 3.17 10.94 0.61
CA ILE A 148 3.46 9.69 -0.09
C ILE A 148 4.87 9.24 0.24
N ASP A 149 5.01 7.99 0.72
CA ASP A 149 6.29 7.35 0.98
C ASP A 149 6.65 6.30 -0.08
N ALA A 150 5.65 5.62 -0.61
CA ALA A 150 5.86 4.54 -1.58
C ALA A 150 4.74 4.45 -2.62
N LEU A 151 5.11 4.02 -3.82
CA LEU A 151 4.19 3.51 -4.83
C LEU A 151 4.23 1.98 -4.83
N PHE A 152 3.06 1.36 -4.94
CA PHE A 152 2.90 -0.07 -5.13
C PHE A 152 2.39 -0.37 -6.51
N PHE A 153 2.89 -1.43 -7.12
CA PHE A 153 2.36 -1.93 -8.38
C PHE A 153 1.36 -3.06 -8.12
N GLY A 154 0.06 -2.84 -8.40
CA GLY A 154 -0.99 -3.84 -8.25
C GLY A 154 -1.18 -4.64 -9.54
N GLY A 155 -0.34 -5.66 -9.76
CA GLY A 155 -0.26 -6.35 -11.05
C GLY A 155 -1.49 -7.18 -11.42
N VAL A 156 -2.25 -7.70 -10.45
CA VAL A 156 -3.46 -8.50 -10.72
C VAL A 156 -4.54 -7.62 -11.34
N ASP A 157 -4.87 -6.50 -10.68
CA ASP A 157 -5.87 -5.56 -11.16
C ASP A 157 -5.40 -4.85 -12.43
N MET A 158 -4.11 -4.51 -12.51
CA MET A 158 -3.52 -3.94 -13.72
C MET A 158 -3.66 -4.90 -14.92
N ALA A 159 -3.42 -6.20 -14.74
CA ALA A 159 -3.59 -7.19 -15.80
C ALA A 159 -5.06 -7.28 -16.27
N ALA A 160 -6.00 -7.20 -15.32
CA ALA A 160 -7.44 -7.16 -15.63
C ALA A 160 -7.81 -5.89 -16.42
N GLU A 161 -7.36 -4.72 -15.97
CA GLU A 161 -7.58 -3.43 -16.64
C GLU A 161 -6.99 -3.43 -18.07
N LEU A 162 -5.78 -3.96 -18.24
CA LEU A 162 -5.11 -4.04 -19.55
C LEU A 162 -5.58 -5.22 -20.40
N ARG A 163 -6.44 -6.11 -19.85
CA ARG A 163 -6.96 -7.32 -20.51
C ARG A 163 -5.83 -8.23 -21.01
N CYS A 164 -4.78 -8.38 -20.20
CA CYS A 164 -3.63 -9.23 -20.50
C CYS A 164 -3.41 -10.28 -19.44
N LYS A 165 -2.46 -11.20 -19.68
CA LYS A 165 -2.05 -12.16 -18.65
C LYS A 165 -1.30 -11.43 -17.53
N ASN A 166 -1.53 -11.87 -16.27
CA ASN A 166 -0.71 -11.45 -15.15
C ASN A 166 0.65 -12.16 -15.21
N ALA A 167 1.52 -11.66 -16.10
CA ALA A 167 2.85 -12.18 -16.35
C ALA A 167 3.84 -11.04 -16.52
N TRP A 168 5.13 -11.35 -16.48
CA TRP A 168 6.19 -10.34 -16.53
C TRP A 168 6.13 -9.47 -17.79
N GLU A 169 6.16 -10.12 -18.96
CA GLU A 169 6.29 -9.43 -20.24
C GLU A 169 5.10 -8.51 -20.54
N PRO A 170 3.82 -8.91 -20.40
CA PRO A 170 2.70 -8.02 -20.64
C PRO A 170 2.65 -6.81 -19.70
N LEU A 171 3.17 -6.96 -18.47
CA LEU A 171 3.13 -5.92 -17.44
C LEU A 171 4.44 -5.11 -17.34
N LEU A 172 5.46 -5.43 -18.13
CA LEU A 172 6.78 -4.79 -18.04
C LEU A 172 6.70 -3.28 -18.22
N TYR A 173 5.93 -2.81 -19.22
CA TYR A 173 5.75 -1.37 -19.44
C TYR A 173 5.13 -0.68 -18.21
N ALA A 174 4.06 -1.26 -17.67
CA ALA A 174 3.37 -0.68 -16.51
C ALA A 174 4.29 -0.63 -15.28
N ARG A 175 5.02 -1.73 -14.98
CA ARG A 175 6.02 -1.77 -13.92
C ARG A 175 7.10 -0.71 -14.08
N SER A 176 7.68 -0.62 -15.27
CA SER A 176 8.74 0.33 -15.57
C SER A 176 8.26 1.77 -15.42
N ARG A 177 7.02 2.07 -15.82
CA ARG A 177 6.42 3.40 -15.70
C ARG A 177 6.21 3.79 -14.23
N VAL A 178 5.74 2.86 -13.37
CA VAL A 178 5.60 3.08 -11.93
C VAL A 178 6.98 3.29 -11.29
N ALA A 179 7.96 2.46 -11.59
CA ALA A 179 9.33 2.59 -11.07
C ALA A 179 9.96 3.94 -11.48
N HIS A 180 9.77 4.35 -12.75
CA HIS A 180 10.24 5.65 -13.24
C HIS A 180 9.59 6.82 -12.50
N ALA A 181 8.27 6.77 -12.25
CA ALA A 181 7.54 7.82 -11.54
C ALA A 181 7.98 7.90 -10.07
N ALA A 182 8.14 6.76 -9.41
CA ALA A 182 8.63 6.69 -8.03
C ALA A 182 10.02 7.32 -7.90
N ALA A 183 10.96 6.92 -8.77
CA ALA A 183 12.31 7.49 -8.80
C ALA A 183 12.30 9.00 -9.06
N GLY A 184 11.43 9.49 -9.98
CA GLY A 184 11.29 10.91 -10.29
C GLY A 184 10.67 11.76 -9.16
N ALA A 185 10.08 11.12 -8.16
CA ALA A 185 9.47 11.75 -6.99
C ALA A 185 10.22 11.41 -5.67
N ASP A 186 11.35 10.69 -5.75
CA ASP A 186 12.14 10.23 -4.60
C ASP A 186 11.29 9.38 -3.62
N LEU A 187 10.50 8.44 -4.18
CA LEU A 187 9.64 7.51 -3.46
C LEU A 187 10.18 6.09 -3.59
N ASP A 188 9.87 5.26 -2.59
CA ASP A 188 10.08 3.83 -2.70
C ASP A 188 9.08 3.20 -3.68
N VAL A 189 9.46 2.06 -4.26
CA VAL A 189 8.57 1.27 -5.11
C VAL A 189 8.53 -0.17 -4.63
N ILE A 190 7.31 -0.72 -4.50
CA ILE A 190 7.08 -2.11 -4.11
C ILE A 190 6.32 -2.81 -5.25
N ASP A 191 6.86 -3.94 -5.69
CA ASP A 191 6.25 -4.77 -6.75
C ASP A 191 5.19 -5.72 -6.16
N VAL A 192 4.52 -6.46 -7.03
CA VAL A 192 3.48 -7.44 -6.70
C VAL A 192 4.02 -8.61 -5.87
N PRO A 193 3.17 -9.27 -5.07
CA PRO A 193 3.53 -10.55 -4.48
C PRO A 193 3.72 -11.62 -5.56
N TYR A 194 4.66 -12.55 -5.33
CA TYR A 194 4.77 -13.75 -6.14
C TYR A 194 3.67 -14.73 -5.73
N LEU A 195 2.76 -15.04 -6.65
CA LEU A 195 1.53 -15.76 -6.34
C LEU A 195 1.64 -17.27 -6.37
N ASP A 196 2.62 -17.80 -7.11
CA ASP A 196 2.84 -19.26 -7.21
C ASP A 196 3.71 -19.73 -6.05
N LEU A 197 3.05 -20.23 -5.01
CA LEU A 197 3.72 -20.71 -3.79
C LEU A 197 4.50 -22.02 -3.99
N GLU A 198 4.26 -22.72 -5.09
CA GLU A 198 4.93 -23.98 -5.42
C GLU A 198 6.19 -23.76 -6.28
N ASP A 199 6.30 -22.63 -7.00
CA ASP A 199 7.46 -22.30 -7.85
C ASP A 199 8.48 -21.42 -7.12
N LEU A 200 9.24 -22.02 -6.20
CA LEU A 200 10.32 -21.34 -5.48
C LEU A 200 11.40 -20.78 -6.43
N SER A 201 11.70 -21.50 -7.51
CA SER A 201 12.72 -21.07 -8.48
C SER A 201 12.29 -19.83 -9.27
N GLY A 202 11.00 -19.74 -9.62
CA GLY A 202 10.41 -18.57 -10.25
C GLY A 202 10.37 -17.39 -9.28
N MET A 203 10.04 -17.62 -8.01
CA MET A 203 10.08 -16.60 -6.98
C MET A 203 11.49 -16.00 -6.83
N ILE A 204 12.52 -16.83 -6.74
CA ILE A 204 13.91 -16.37 -6.66
C ILE A 204 14.29 -15.55 -7.89
N ARG A 205 13.95 -16.00 -9.10
CA ARG A 205 14.19 -15.21 -10.32
C ARG A 205 13.47 -13.87 -10.28
N CYS A 206 12.21 -13.84 -9.87
CA CYS A 206 11.44 -12.60 -9.73
C CYS A 206 12.14 -11.61 -8.78
N LEU A 207 12.51 -12.07 -7.59
CA LEU A 207 13.19 -11.25 -6.58
C LEU A 207 14.55 -10.70 -7.08
N LEU A 208 15.31 -11.48 -7.84
CA LEU A 208 16.59 -11.02 -8.40
C LEU A 208 16.44 -9.88 -9.42
N TYR A 209 15.29 -9.78 -10.10
CA TYR A 209 15.02 -8.70 -11.04
C TYR A 209 14.42 -7.45 -10.39
N THR A 210 13.73 -7.60 -9.26
CA THR A 210 12.97 -6.52 -8.61
C THR A 210 13.64 -5.97 -7.36
N SER A 211 14.56 -6.72 -6.75
CA SER A 211 15.29 -6.26 -5.55
C SER A 211 16.55 -5.48 -5.93
N PRO A 212 16.90 -4.42 -5.18
CA PRO A 212 18.14 -3.71 -5.37
C PRO A 212 19.33 -4.65 -5.19
N SER A 213 20.30 -4.55 -6.10
CA SER A 213 21.54 -5.32 -6.01
C SER A 213 22.36 -4.87 -4.81
N PRO A 214 23.08 -5.78 -4.11
CA PRO A 214 24.05 -5.39 -3.08
C PRO A 214 25.18 -4.47 -3.59
N ARG A 215 25.28 -4.29 -4.91
CA ARG A 215 26.24 -3.37 -5.53
C ARG A 215 25.74 -1.93 -5.58
N ASP A 216 24.45 -1.70 -5.28
CA ASP A 216 23.81 -0.40 -5.35
C ASP A 216 23.69 0.27 -3.96
N SER A 217 24.32 -0.33 -2.94
CA SER A 217 24.40 0.16 -1.56
C SER A 217 25.76 0.71 -1.22
#